data_141467f753adb98d568a46a4342f5291
#
_entry.id   141467f753adb98d568a46a4342f5291
#
_cell.length_a   1.000
_cell.length_b   1.000
_cell.length_c   1.000
_cell.angle_alpha   90.00
_cell.angle_beta   90.00
_cell.angle_gamma   90.00
#
_symmetry.space_group_name_H-M   'P 1'
#
loop_
_entity.id
_entity.type
_entity.pdbx_description
1 polymer ?
#
loop_
_entity_poly.entity_id
_entity_poly.type
_entity_poly.pdbx_seq_one_letter_code
_entity_poly.pdbx_strand_id
1 'polypeptide(L)'
;LKNNKAVAHYGLCDRNALYNDRVFGFAQASDVMVAPAERGAISSSIFYELVQLGEKPFYASDSNISVIYGFPHGKHYKLGARLKLYEPVSPIFEVVFDIPDGSKSEKLASTSIEVELVKLNVDSKAGIEHLWKSMTFSANVLLLERSYLYLLQRYAFHPEYEYSIYHFESCYFVIKVSGDKIFLMDYLGLIESYADNLVLFISFLSRISLGRKLHLWCLEDISTLFIEPIQIMDTGAVFVCKKYSSDLPDLKRWWITMGDTEFL
;
A
#
# COMPACT_ATOMS: atom_id res chain seq x y z
N LEU A 1 3.03 -28.78 -10.10
CA LEU A 1 2.13 -29.85 -9.62
C LEU A 1 2.92 -31.11 -9.31
N LYS A 2 2.60 -31.79 -8.21
CA LYS A 2 3.15 -33.12 -7.88
C LYS A 2 1.97 -34.07 -7.68
N ASN A 3 1.94 -35.15 -8.44
CA ASN A 3 0.81 -36.10 -8.44
C ASN A 3 -0.56 -35.42 -8.62
N ASN A 4 -0.67 -34.47 -9.53
CA ASN A 4 -1.84 -33.64 -9.81
C ASN A 4 -2.33 -32.76 -8.64
N LYS A 5 -1.50 -32.55 -7.62
CA LYS A 5 -1.79 -31.62 -6.52
C LYS A 5 -0.92 -30.37 -6.62
N ALA A 6 -1.50 -29.20 -6.36
CA ALA A 6 -0.74 -27.97 -6.21
C ALA A 6 0.09 -28.04 -4.94
N VAL A 7 1.41 -27.99 -5.06
CA VAL A 7 2.35 -28.07 -3.93
C VAL A 7 3.06 -26.75 -3.65
N ALA A 8 3.00 -25.82 -4.60
CA ALA A 8 3.52 -24.47 -4.44
C ALA A 8 2.75 -23.50 -5.33
N HIS A 9 2.69 -22.22 -4.90
CA HIS A 9 2.08 -21.12 -5.61
C HIS A 9 2.97 -19.88 -5.52
N TYR A 10 3.00 -19.11 -6.59
CA TYR A 10 3.63 -17.80 -6.67
C TYR A 10 2.75 -16.91 -7.54
N GLY A 11 2.03 -15.99 -6.91
CA GLY A 11 1.16 -15.03 -7.57
C GLY A 11 1.91 -13.74 -7.87
N LEU A 12 1.56 -13.13 -9.00
CA LEU A 12 2.00 -11.79 -9.37
C LEU A 12 0.76 -10.99 -9.79
N CYS A 13 0.58 -9.84 -9.17
CA CYS A 13 -0.47 -8.90 -9.52
C CYS A 13 0.14 -7.71 -10.24
N ASP A 14 -0.28 -7.51 -11.49
CA ASP A 14 0.18 -6.37 -12.29
C ASP A 14 -0.30 -5.05 -11.67
N ARG A 15 0.61 -4.09 -11.66
CA ARG A 15 0.41 -2.73 -11.17
C ARG A 15 1.05 -1.74 -12.13
N ASN A 16 0.47 -0.56 -12.25
CA ASN A 16 1.16 0.57 -12.82
C ASN A 16 1.77 1.43 -11.72
N ALA A 17 2.98 1.92 -11.95
CA ALA A 17 3.62 2.92 -11.12
C ALA A 17 3.93 4.15 -11.95
N LEU A 18 3.84 5.33 -11.34
CA LEU A 18 4.09 6.61 -11.99
C LEU A 18 5.22 7.36 -11.28
N TYR A 19 6.08 7.97 -12.08
CA TYR A 19 7.13 8.88 -11.63
C TYR A 19 7.39 9.93 -12.71
N ASN A 20 7.21 11.21 -12.41
CA ASN A 20 7.38 12.31 -13.36
C ASN A 20 6.68 12.04 -14.71
N ASP A 21 5.38 11.76 -14.67
CA ASP A 21 4.51 11.46 -15.83
C ASP A 21 4.90 10.21 -16.65
N ARG A 22 5.90 9.47 -16.22
CA ARG A 22 6.26 8.19 -16.85
C ARG A 22 5.57 7.06 -16.14
N VAL A 23 4.98 6.16 -16.92
CA VAL A 23 4.36 4.93 -16.42
C VAL A 23 5.35 3.79 -16.51
N PHE A 24 5.47 3.03 -15.43
CA PHE A 24 6.27 1.82 -15.33
C PHE A 24 5.37 0.65 -14.98
N GLY A 25 5.53 -0.47 -15.66
CA GLY A 25 4.88 -1.72 -15.27
C GLY A 25 5.55 -2.32 -14.05
N PHE A 26 4.78 -2.55 -13.02
CA PHE A 26 5.21 -3.19 -11.79
C PHE A 26 4.39 -4.46 -11.55
N ALA A 27 4.90 -5.38 -10.74
CA ALA A 27 4.14 -6.53 -10.29
C ALA A 27 4.34 -6.73 -8.79
N GLN A 28 3.25 -6.92 -8.07
CA GLN A 28 3.29 -7.29 -6.66
C GLN A 28 3.38 -8.81 -6.53
N ALA A 29 4.41 -9.30 -5.83
CA ALA A 29 4.46 -10.70 -5.43
C ALA A 29 3.47 -10.97 -4.30
N SER A 30 2.50 -11.83 -4.54
CA SER A 30 1.41 -12.18 -3.63
C SER A 30 1.23 -13.69 -3.54
N ASP A 31 0.51 -14.14 -2.50
CA ASP A 31 0.12 -15.55 -2.32
C ASP A 31 1.25 -16.55 -2.50
N VAL A 32 2.44 -16.20 -2.03
CA VAL A 32 3.63 -17.05 -2.15
C VAL A 32 3.59 -18.14 -1.09
N MET A 33 3.38 -19.38 -1.50
CA MET A 33 3.30 -20.50 -0.56
C MET A 33 3.88 -21.79 -1.13
N VAL A 34 4.37 -22.62 -0.22
CA VAL A 34 4.84 -23.97 -0.47
C VAL A 34 4.22 -24.91 0.56
N ALA A 35 3.67 -26.03 0.13
CA ALA A 35 3.09 -27.03 1.01
C ALA A 35 4.12 -27.49 2.07
N PRO A 36 3.74 -27.63 3.34
CA PRO A 36 4.68 -27.99 4.41
C PRO A 36 5.54 -29.22 4.13
N ALA A 37 4.97 -30.26 3.52
CA ALA A 37 5.67 -31.49 3.16
C ALA A 37 6.72 -31.33 2.06
N GLU A 38 6.67 -30.23 1.31
CA GLU A 38 7.58 -29.94 0.19
C GLU A 38 8.63 -28.87 0.54
N ARG A 39 8.63 -28.40 1.79
CA ARG A 39 9.63 -27.45 2.31
C ARG A 39 10.93 -28.20 2.63
N GLY A 40 11.80 -28.32 1.62
CA GLY A 40 13.10 -29.02 1.73
C GLY A 40 14.27 -28.10 2.03
N ALA A 41 15.48 -28.63 1.79
CA ALA A 41 16.72 -27.87 1.88
C ALA A 41 16.75 -26.71 0.86
N ILE A 42 17.43 -25.61 1.20
CA ILE A 42 17.48 -24.38 0.40
C ILE A 42 17.98 -24.64 -1.03
N SER A 43 18.93 -25.55 -1.21
CA SER A 43 19.54 -25.87 -2.51
C SER A 43 18.64 -26.65 -3.49
N SER A 44 17.52 -27.21 -2.98
CA SER A 44 16.52 -27.93 -3.80
C SER A 44 15.11 -27.37 -3.55
N SER A 45 15.03 -26.07 -3.28
CA SER A 45 13.79 -25.40 -2.89
C SER A 45 12.85 -25.27 -4.07
N ILE A 46 11.70 -25.95 -4.03
CA ILE A 46 10.58 -25.73 -4.95
C ILE A 46 10.21 -24.25 -5.00
N PHE A 47 10.35 -23.53 -3.90
CA PHE A 47 10.13 -22.08 -3.84
C PHE A 47 11.07 -21.33 -4.79
N TYR A 48 12.37 -21.62 -4.75
CA TYR A 48 13.35 -20.96 -5.62
C TYR A 48 13.06 -21.24 -7.10
N GLU A 49 12.82 -22.50 -7.45
CA GLU A 49 12.48 -22.90 -8.83
C GLU A 49 11.20 -22.22 -9.31
N LEU A 50 10.18 -22.15 -8.45
CA LEU A 50 8.90 -21.52 -8.77
C LEU A 50 9.06 -20.02 -9.03
N VAL A 51 9.83 -19.31 -8.19
CA VAL A 51 10.12 -17.89 -8.41
C VAL A 51 10.88 -17.68 -9.72
N GLN A 52 11.93 -18.48 -9.98
CA GLN A 52 12.70 -18.39 -11.23
C GLN A 52 11.83 -18.63 -12.47
N LEU A 53 10.93 -19.61 -12.40
CA LEU A 53 9.99 -19.89 -13.50
C LEU A 53 8.98 -18.74 -13.70
N GLY A 54 8.42 -18.22 -12.62
CA GLY A 54 7.44 -17.13 -12.65
C GLY A 54 8.03 -15.82 -13.15
N GLU A 55 9.31 -15.58 -12.87
CA GLU A 55 10.01 -14.33 -13.24
C GLU A 55 10.69 -14.42 -14.62
N LYS A 56 10.85 -15.62 -15.18
CA LYS A 56 11.53 -15.82 -16.46
C LYS A 56 11.02 -14.93 -17.60
N PRO A 57 9.70 -14.69 -17.76
CA PRO A 57 9.20 -13.79 -18.81
C PRO A 57 9.69 -12.36 -18.69
N PHE A 58 10.03 -11.89 -17.50
CA PHE A 58 10.40 -10.48 -17.24
C PHE A 58 11.86 -10.17 -17.56
N TYR A 59 12.68 -11.17 -17.84
CA TYR A 59 14.05 -10.97 -18.34
C TYR A 59 14.10 -10.68 -19.85
N ALA A 60 12.98 -10.82 -20.56
CA ALA A 60 12.90 -10.47 -21.96
C ALA A 60 12.93 -8.95 -22.16
N SER A 61 13.58 -8.48 -23.23
CA SER A 61 13.74 -7.05 -23.53
C SER A 61 12.43 -6.32 -23.85
N ASP A 62 11.38 -7.07 -24.18
CA ASP A 62 10.03 -6.56 -24.48
C ASP A 62 9.06 -6.70 -23.30
N SER A 63 9.57 -7.10 -22.13
CA SER A 63 8.77 -7.12 -20.91
C SER A 63 8.28 -5.73 -20.53
N ASN A 64 7.00 -5.62 -20.22
CA ASN A 64 6.41 -4.41 -19.69
C ASN A 64 6.62 -4.26 -18.15
N ILE A 65 7.12 -5.30 -17.46
CA ILE A 65 7.37 -5.26 -16.02
C ILE A 65 8.81 -4.82 -15.74
N SER A 66 8.92 -3.70 -15.08
CA SER A 66 10.20 -3.09 -14.71
C SER A 66 10.65 -3.47 -13.29
N VAL A 67 9.69 -3.77 -12.39
CA VAL A 67 9.95 -4.11 -10.98
C VAL A 67 8.96 -5.16 -10.51
N ILE A 68 9.47 -6.16 -9.79
CA ILE A 68 8.65 -6.98 -8.89
C ILE A 68 8.93 -6.53 -7.46
N TYR A 69 7.88 -6.32 -6.68
CA TYR A 69 7.99 -5.89 -5.29
C TYR A 69 7.13 -6.76 -4.36
N GLY A 70 7.40 -6.67 -3.06
CA GLY A 70 6.62 -7.39 -2.05
C GLY A 70 6.99 -6.98 -0.63
N PHE A 71 6.30 -7.57 0.34
CA PHE A 71 6.41 -7.26 1.77
C PHE A 71 6.62 -8.54 2.60
N PRO A 72 7.71 -9.29 2.38
CA PRO A 72 7.97 -10.49 3.14
C PRO A 72 8.25 -10.20 4.61
N HIS A 73 7.78 -11.10 5.48
CA HIS A 73 8.01 -11.04 6.92
C HIS A 73 9.07 -12.03 7.38
N GLY A 74 9.81 -11.69 8.42
CA GLY A 74 10.59 -12.56 9.27
C GLY A 74 11.40 -13.63 8.53
N LYS A 75 11.00 -14.91 8.64
CA LYS A 75 11.70 -16.04 7.99
C LYS A 75 11.67 -16.00 6.48
N HIS A 76 10.57 -15.51 5.89
CA HIS A 76 10.41 -15.38 4.44
C HIS A 76 11.38 -14.33 3.89
N TYR A 77 11.48 -13.18 4.56
CA TYR A 77 12.46 -12.16 4.22
C TYR A 77 13.90 -12.71 4.25
N LYS A 78 14.29 -13.37 5.37
CA LYS A 78 15.63 -13.94 5.53
C LYS A 78 15.96 -14.98 4.45
N LEU A 79 14.99 -15.81 4.08
CA LEU A 79 15.16 -16.82 3.04
C LEU A 79 15.39 -16.17 1.67
N GLY A 80 14.51 -15.25 1.27
CA GLY A 80 14.62 -14.59 -0.03
C GLY A 80 15.89 -13.74 -0.18
N ALA A 81 16.29 -13.02 0.87
CA ALA A 81 17.53 -12.26 0.89
C ALA A 81 18.76 -13.19 0.74
N ARG A 82 18.78 -14.34 1.45
CA ARG A 82 19.84 -15.35 1.32
C ARG A 82 19.92 -15.96 -0.08
N LEU A 83 18.76 -16.14 -0.74
CA LEU A 83 18.65 -16.66 -2.10
C LEU A 83 18.89 -15.57 -3.16
N LYS A 84 19.10 -14.32 -2.74
CA LYS A 84 19.24 -13.14 -3.64
C LYS A 84 18.06 -12.99 -4.60
N LEU A 85 16.84 -13.27 -4.13
CA LEU A 85 15.63 -13.15 -4.93
C LEU A 85 15.20 -11.69 -5.11
N TYR A 86 15.59 -10.82 -4.18
CA TYR A 86 15.24 -9.40 -4.15
C TYR A 86 16.24 -8.60 -3.30
N GLU A 87 16.16 -7.28 -3.42
CA GLU A 87 16.91 -6.34 -2.60
C GLU A 87 15.97 -5.68 -1.58
N PRO A 88 16.40 -5.47 -0.32
CA PRO A 88 15.64 -4.68 0.64
C PRO A 88 15.66 -3.20 0.24
N VAL A 89 14.50 -2.57 0.36
CA VAL A 89 14.35 -1.12 0.15
C VAL A 89 14.25 -0.42 1.50
N SER A 90 13.28 -0.83 2.35
CA SER A 90 13.05 -0.24 3.68
C SER A 90 12.26 -1.19 4.58
N PRO A 91 12.45 -1.16 5.91
CA PRO A 91 11.47 -1.72 6.84
C PRO A 91 10.14 -0.98 6.74
N ILE A 92 9.05 -1.65 7.15
CA ILE A 92 7.72 -1.08 7.24
C ILE A 92 7.36 -0.87 8.71
N PHE A 93 6.96 0.35 9.04
CA PHE A 93 6.46 0.69 10.36
C PHE A 93 4.94 0.88 10.34
N GLU A 94 4.29 0.42 11.38
CA GLU A 94 2.90 0.75 11.69
C GLU A 94 2.90 1.92 12.67
N VAL A 95 2.27 3.01 12.27
CA VAL A 95 2.11 4.22 13.06
C VAL A 95 0.69 4.28 13.56
N VAL A 96 0.53 4.56 14.85
CA VAL A 96 -0.77 4.58 15.52
C VAL A 96 -1.04 5.95 16.12
N PHE A 97 -2.21 6.50 15.83
CA PHE A 97 -2.73 7.75 16.39
C PHE A 97 -3.98 7.46 17.24
N ASP A 98 -4.08 8.10 18.40
CA ASP A 98 -5.35 8.15 19.12
C ASP A 98 -6.34 9.05 18.37
N ILE A 99 -7.58 8.59 18.29
CA ILE A 99 -8.68 9.42 17.86
C ILE A 99 -9.37 9.90 19.15
N PRO A 100 -9.21 11.17 19.51
CA PRO A 100 -9.79 11.69 20.75
C PRO A 100 -11.31 11.52 20.79
N ASP A 101 -11.86 11.30 21.97
CA ASP A 101 -13.31 11.37 22.15
C ASP A 101 -13.79 12.79 21.84
N GLY A 102 -14.72 12.93 20.90
CA GLY A 102 -15.24 14.20 20.41
C GLY A 102 -15.81 15.12 21.51
N SER A 103 -16.18 14.56 22.67
CA SER A 103 -16.63 15.33 23.84
C SER A 103 -15.52 16.16 24.49
N LYS A 104 -14.24 15.88 24.22
CA LYS A 104 -13.06 16.55 24.81
C LYS A 104 -12.34 17.52 23.88
N SER A 105 -12.77 17.62 22.62
CA SER A 105 -12.06 18.37 21.59
C SER A 105 -12.68 19.75 21.31
N GLU A 106 -12.78 20.62 22.33
CA GLU A 106 -13.26 22.01 22.13
C GLU A 106 -12.36 22.86 21.22
N LYS A 107 -11.06 22.54 21.10
CA LYS A 107 -10.10 23.32 20.31
C LYS A 107 -10.15 23.05 18.80
N LEU A 108 -10.70 21.92 18.36
CA LEU A 108 -10.77 21.53 16.95
C LEU A 108 -12.15 21.81 16.31
N ALA A 109 -13.10 22.32 17.12
CA ALA A 109 -14.50 22.48 16.71
C ALA A 109 -14.81 23.67 15.80
N SER A 110 -13.81 24.55 15.51
CA SER A 110 -14.07 25.82 14.81
C SER A 110 -14.02 25.73 13.27
N THR A 111 -13.57 24.60 12.70
CA THR A 111 -13.53 24.44 11.25
C THR A 111 -14.68 23.53 10.80
N SER A 112 -15.67 24.11 10.16
CA SER A 112 -16.74 23.34 9.48
C SER A 112 -16.16 22.70 8.22
N ILE A 113 -15.47 21.56 8.39
CA ILE A 113 -14.97 20.80 7.25
C ILE A 113 -16.10 19.96 6.73
N GLU A 114 -16.50 20.18 5.49
CA GLU A 114 -17.41 19.29 4.79
C GLU A 114 -16.67 18.00 4.46
N VAL A 115 -17.16 16.90 5.02
CA VAL A 115 -16.64 15.55 4.75
C VAL A 115 -17.82 14.71 4.29
N GLU A 116 -17.65 14.15 3.13
CA GLU A 116 -18.67 13.32 2.50
C GLU A 116 -18.20 11.85 2.47
N LEU A 117 -19.09 10.94 2.91
CA LEU A 117 -18.90 9.51 2.65
C LEU A 117 -19.31 9.22 1.20
N VAL A 118 -18.33 8.89 0.38
CA VAL A 118 -18.53 8.75 -1.07
C VAL A 118 -18.74 7.28 -1.43
N LYS A 119 -19.81 7.03 -2.19
CA LYS A 119 -19.92 5.80 -2.98
C LYS A 119 -19.34 6.08 -4.37
N LEU A 120 -18.34 5.31 -4.77
CA LEU A 120 -17.76 5.46 -6.09
C LEU A 120 -18.80 5.21 -7.17
N ASN A 121 -19.04 6.22 -7.99
CA ASN A 121 -19.98 6.20 -9.10
C ASN A 121 -19.40 7.01 -10.27
N VAL A 122 -20.15 7.11 -11.36
CA VAL A 122 -19.72 7.83 -12.56
C VAL A 122 -19.44 9.32 -12.28
N ASP A 123 -20.18 9.93 -11.36
CA ASP A 123 -20.06 11.36 -11.03
C ASP A 123 -18.75 11.65 -10.27
N SER A 124 -18.31 10.72 -9.41
CA SER A 124 -17.04 10.85 -8.67
C SER A 124 -15.80 10.63 -9.54
N LYS A 125 -15.95 10.02 -10.73
CA LYS A 125 -14.83 9.65 -11.60
C LYS A 125 -13.97 10.86 -12.01
N ALA A 126 -14.58 11.92 -12.48
CA ALA A 126 -13.86 13.09 -12.97
C ALA A 126 -13.00 13.75 -11.87
N GLY A 127 -13.53 13.86 -10.66
CA GLY A 127 -12.82 14.42 -9.50
C GLY A 127 -11.64 13.53 -9.09
N ILE A 128 -11.84 12.22 -9.03
CA ILE A 128 -10.77 11.25 -8.68
C ILE A 128 -9.64 11.28 -9.71
N GLU A 129 -9.97 11.24 -11.01
CA GLU A 129 -8.96 11.28 -12.06
C GLU A 129 -8.19 12.61 -12.07
N HIS A 130 -8.86 13.72 -11.77
CA HIS A 130 -8.22 15.03 -11.64
C HIS A 130 -7.22 15.04 -10.46
N LEU A 131 -7.64 14.57 -9.29
CA LEU A 131 -6.77 14.51 -8.11
C LEU A 131 -5.61 13.52 -8.29
N TRP A 132 -5.86 12.38 -8.91
CA TRP A 132 -4.80 11.43 -9.24
C TRP A 132 -3.75 12.07 -10.15
N LYS A 133 -4.19 12.74 -11.20
CA LYS A 133 -3.29 13.47 -12.10
C LYS A 133 -2.51 14.57 -11.36
N SER A 134 -3.17 15.33 -10.50
CA SER A 134 -2.51 16.38 -9.70
C SER A 134 -1.46 15.79 -8.75
N MET A 135 -1.78 14.67 -8.08
CA MET A 135 -0.86 13.94 -7.21
C MET A 135 0.40 13.50 -7.96
N THR A 136 0.27 12.99 -9.19
CA THR A 136 1.41 12.54 -9.99
C THR A 136 2.31 13.68 -10.46
N PHE A 137 1.76 14.86 -10.73
CA PHE A 137 2.53 16.03 -11.15
C PHE A 137 3.33 16.68 -10.01
N SER A 138 2.76 16.74 -8.81
CA SER A 138 3.40 17.40 -7.68
C SER A 138 4.44 16.53 -6.99
N ALA A 139 4.30 15.22 -7.09
CA ALA A 139 5.10 14.28 -6.33
C ALA A 139 6.44 13.97 -7.00
N ASN A 140 7.55 14.33 -6.36
CA ASN A 140 8.88 13.81 -6.72
C ASN A 140 9.13 12.45 -6.05
N VAL A 141 8.11 11.59 -6.07
CA VAL A 141 8.11 10.25 -5.49
C VAL A 141 7.45 9.26 -6.45
N LEU A 142 7.82 8.00 -6.33
CA LEU A 142 7.20 6.92 -7.08
C LEU A 142 5.86 6.57 -6.45
N LEU A 143 4.81 6.51 -7.26
CA LEU A 143 3.43 6.24 -6.85
C LEU A 143 2.88 5.02 -7.57
N LEU A 144 2.28 4.09 -6.86
CA LEU A 144 1.40 3.12 -7.50
C LEU A 144 0.10 3.80 -7.95
N GLU A 145 -0.48 3.29 -9.02
CA GLU A 145 -1.70 3.84 -9.61
C GLU A 145 -2.84 3.90 -8.59
N ARG A 146 -3.50 5.07 -8.53
CA ARG A 146 -4.69 5.36 -7.73
C ARG A 146 -5.81 5.98 -8.59
N SER A 147 -5.92 5.48 -9.83
CA SER A 147 -7.00 5.88 -10.73
C SER A 147 -8.37 5.51 -10.17
N TYR A 148 -9.42 6.09 -10.75
CA TYR A 148 -10.80 5.71 -10.41
C TYR A 148 -11.05 4.22 -10.56
N LEU A 149 -10.52 3.60 -11.63
CA LEU A 149 -10.68 2.17 -11.88
C LEU A 149 -9.98 1.34 -10.80
N TYR A 150 -8.79 1.74 -10.38
CA TYR A 150 -8.08 1.10 -9.28
C TYR A 150 -8.90 1.15 -7.98
N LEU A 151 -9.37 2.35 -7.59
CA LEU A 151 -10.16 2.51 -6.37
C LEU A 151 -11.46 1.68 -6.41
N LEU A 152 -12.10 1.64 -7.58
CA LEU A 152 -13.34 0.86 -7.79
C LEU A 152 -13.08 -0.64 -7.59
N GLN A 153 -12.06 -1.18 -8.24
CA GLN A 153 -11.72 -2.61 -8.18
C GLN A 153 -11.16 -3.01 -6.83
N ARG A 154 -10.28 -2.17 -6.27
CA ARG A 154 -9.57 -2.48 -5.03
C ARG A 154 -10.46 -2.38 -3.80
N TYR A 155 -11.35 -1.39 -3.75
CA TYR A 155 -12.11 -1.07 -2.55
C TYR A 155 -13.61 -1.22 -2.71
N ALA A 156 -14.23 -0.68 -3.77
CA ALA A 156 -15.67 -0.71 -3.90
C ALA A 156 -16.22 -2.10 -4.25
N PHE A 157 -15.48 -2.88 -5.01
CA PHE A 157 -15.85 -4.25 -5.41
C PHE A 157 -15.06 -5.34 -4.71
N HIS A 158 -14.42 -5.02 -3.58
CA HIS A 158 -13.67 -6.02 -2.83
C HIS A 158 -14.62 -7.12 -2.33
N PRO A 159 -14.33 -8.42 -2.58
CA PRO A 159 -15.28 -9.50 -2.32
C PRO A 159 -15.47 -9.82 -0.83
N GLU A 160 -14.49 -9.49 0.03
CA GLU A 160 -14.47 -9.94 1.42
C GLU A 160 -14.56 -8.80 2.44
N TYR A 161 -14.11 -7.59 2.06
CA TYR A 161 -14.00 -6.48 2.99
C TYR A 161 -14.79 -5.28 2.53
N GLU A 162 -15.36 -4.58 3.51
CA GLU A 162 -16.00 -3.29 3.30
C GLU A 162 -15.01 -2.16 3.62
N TYR A 163 -14.91 -1.21 2.71
CA TYR A 163 -14.10 -0.01 2.85
C TYR A 163 -14.99 1.22 2.81
N SER A 164 -14.62 2.22 3.60
CA SER A 164 -15.25 3.54 3.57
C SER A 164 -14.33 4.53 2.87
N ILE A 165 -14.87 5.27 1.91
CA ILE A 165 -14.14 6.27 1.15
C ILE A 165 -14.70 7.63 1.54
N TYR A 166 -13.86 8.49 2.11
CA TYR A 166 -14.22 9.83 2.56
C TYR A 166 -13.59 10.86 1.63
N HIS A 167 -14.42 11.77 1.14
CA HIS A 167 -13.99 12.91 0.34
C HIS A 167 -13.90 14.15 1.22
N PHE A 168 -12.78 14.79 1.16
CA PHE A 168 -12.50 16.14 1.62
C PHE A 168 -12.31 17.03 0.39
N GLU A 169 -12.46 18.31 0.50
CA GLU A 169 -12.40 19.27 -0.61
C GLU A 169 -11.28 18.98 -1.64
N SER A 170 -10.11 18.53 -1.18
CA SER A 170 -8.92 18.35 -2.01
C SER A 170 -8.31 16.95 -1.94
N CYS A 171 -8.95 15.97 -1.27
CA CYS A 171 -8.39 14.62 -1.15
C CYS A 171 -9.45 13.57 -0.81
N TYR A 172 -9.07 12.30 -0.98
CA TYR A 172 -9.83 11.15 -0.51
C TYR A 172 -9.00 10.34 0.48
N PHE A 173 -9.68 9.84 1.50
CA PHE A 173 -9.15 8.83 2.43
C PHE A 173 -9.95 7.55 2.29
N VAL A 174 -9.26 6.43 2.19
CA VAL A 174 -9.87 5.10 2.19
C VAL A 174 -9.51 4.43 3.51
N ILE A 175 -10.53 3.99 4.24
CA ILE A 175 -10.34 3.27 5.49
C ILE A 175 -11.02 1.92 5.51
N LYS A 176 -10.48 1.04 6.35
CA LYS A 176 -11.09 -0.22 6.77
C LYS A 176 -11.26 -0.20 8.28
N VAL A 177 -12.45 -0.55 8.76
CA VAL A 177 -12.73 -0.67 10.19
C VAL A 177 -12.74 -2.15 10.58
N SER A 178 -11.99 -2.50 11.61
CA SER A 178 -11.95 -3.86 12.16
C SER A 178 -11.87 -3.80 13.68
N GLY A 179 -12.95 -4.14 14.33
CA GLY A 179 -13.09 -4.02 15.80
C GLY A 179 -12.96 -2.56 16.24
N ASP A 180 -12.00 -2.29 17.11
CA ASP A 180 -11.66 -0.95 17.63
C ASP A 180 -10.60 -0.20 16.80
N LYS A 181 -10.13 -0.80 15.72
CA LYS A 181 -9.09 -0.25 14.86
C LYS A 181 -9.66 0.33 13.57
N ILE A 182 -9.11 1.44 13.16
CA ILE A 182 -9.32 2.05 11.85
C ILE A 182 -8.00 1.98 11.11
N PHE A 183 -7.96 1.29 9.97
CA PHE A 183 -6.79 1.21 9.12
C PHE A 183 -6.92 2.22 7.99
N LEU A 184 -5.94 3.12 7.86
CA LEU A 184 -5.83 3.99 6.71
C LEU A 184 -5.23 3.19 5.55
N MET A 185 -6.11 2.78 4.65
CA MET A 185 -5.73 1.95 3.51
C MET A 185 -5.08 2.76 2.42
N ASP A 186 -5.65 3.93 2.10
CA ASP A 186 -5.15 4.74 1.00
C ASP A 186 -5.46 6.23 1.17
N TYR A 187 -4.69 7.03 0.44
CA TYR A 187 -4.85 8.47 0.33
C TYR A 187 -4.69 8.89 -1.12
N LEU A 188 -5.56 9.76 -1.59
CA LEU A 188 -5.50 10.38 -2.91
C LEU A 188 -5.61 11.90 -2.74
N GLY A 189 -4.57 12.62 -3.07
CA GLY A 189 -4.43 14.07 -2.93
C GLY A 189 -2.98 14.51 -3.02
N LEU A 190 -2.71 15.81 -2.92
CA LEU A 190 -1.34 16.32 -2.96
C LEU A 190 -0.53 15.78 -1.77
N ILE A 191 0.66 15.24 -2.04
CA ILE A 191 1.51 14.60 -1.01
C ILE A 191 2.01 15.64 -0.01
N GLU A 192 2.34 16.84 -0.47
CA GLU A 192 2.74 17.95 0.40
C GLU A 192 1.66 18.37 1.40
N SER A 193 0.39 18.13 1.08
CA SER A 193 -0.74 18.42 1.96
C SER A 193 -1.17 17.23 2.82
N TYR A 194 -0.51 16.06 2.68
CA TYR A 194 -0.94 14.84 3.33
C TYR A 194 -1.00 14.97 4.86
N ALA A 195 0.03 15.55 5.48
CA ALA A 195 0.09 15.69 6.94
C ALA A 195 -1.04 16.57 7.47
N ASP A 196 -1.29 17.73 6.85
CA ASP A 196 -2.37 18.65 7.23
C ASP A 196 -3.73 17.98 7.04
N ASN A 197 -3.95 17.32 5.90
CA ASN A 197 -5.17 16.59 5.61
C ASN A 197 -5.39 15.42 6.60
N LEU A 198 -4.32 14.75 7.05
CA LEU A 198 -4.41 13.68 8.04
C LEU A 198 -4.86 14.21 9.41
N VAL A 199 -4.37 15.39 9.84
CA VAL A 199 -4.84 16.09 11.07
C VAL A 199 -6.33 16.35 10.99
N LEU A 200 -6.79 16.90 9.87
CA LEU A 200 -8.21 17.18 9.63
C LEU A 200 -9.04 15.90 9.64
N PHE A 201 -8.52 14.83 9.04
CA PHE A 201 -9.19 13.53 9.01
C PHE A 201 -9.31 12.90 10.41
N ILE A 202 -8.25 12.94 11.22
CA ILE A 202 -8.29 12.49 12.62
C ILE A 202 -9.34 13.28 13.41
N SER A 203 -9.40 14.59 13.21
CA SER A 203 -10.40 15.46 13.83
C SER A 203 -11.84 15.09 13.41
N PHE A 204 -12.04 14.76 12.14
CA PHE A 204 -13.31 14.27 11.66
C PHE A 204 -13.67 12.92 12.29
N LEU A 205 -12.73 11.97 12.31
CA LEU A 205 -12.94 10.66 12.92
C LEU A 205 -13.28 10.76 14.40
N SER A 206 -12.74 11.73 15.13
CA SER A 206 -13.06 11.97 16.53
C SER A 206 -14.54 12.33 16.75
N ARG A 207 -15.18 12.94 15.77
CA ARG A 207 -16.62 13.29 15.83
C ARG A 207 -17.55 12.13 15.55
N ILE A 208 -17.08 11.12 14.77
CA ILE A 208 -17.94 10.02 14.31
C ILE A 208 -17.62 8.66 14.94
N SER A 209 -16.47 8.46 15.55
CA SER A 209 -15.98 7.11 15.85
C SER A 209 -15.58 6.80 17.28
N LEU A 210 -15.78 7.63 18.24
CA LEU A 210 -15.68 7.27 19.67
C LEU A 210 -14.43 6.41 20.05
N GLY A 211 -13.29 7.03 20.26
CA GLY A 211 -12.17 6.43 20.97
C GLY A 211 -11.44 5.27 20.26
N ARG A 212 -11.52 5.20 18.95
CA ARG A 212 -10.76 4.23 18.13
C ARG A 212 -9.35 4.73 17.86
N LYS A 213 -8.50 3.81 17.40
CA LYS A 213 -7.13 4.11 16.98
C LYS A 213 -7.03 4.08 15.47
N LEU A 214 -6.35 5.08 14.90
CA LEU A 214 -6.01 5.10 13.48
C LEU A 214 -4.63 4.49 13.28
N HIS A 215 -4.55 3.50 12.43
CA HIS A 215 -3.37 2.77 12.06
C HIS A 215 -3.00 3.08 10.60
N LEU A 216 -1.75 3.37 10.33
CA LEU A 216 -1.23 3.52 8.96
C LEU A 216 0.17 2.94 8.83
N TRP A 217 0.57 2.64 7.61
CA TRP A 217 1.93 2.21 7.32
C TRP A 217 2.78 3.36 6.78
N CYS A 218 4.06 3.33 7.14
CA CYS A 218 5.05 4.21 6.56
C CYS A 218 6.39 3.48 6.39
N LEU A 219 7.22 4.03 5.52
CA LEU A 219 8.63 3.69 5.43
C LEU A 219 9.40 4.37 6.57
N GLU A 220 10.68 4.11 6.71
CA GLU A 220 11.56 4.55 7.80
C GLU A 220 11.56 6.07 8.04
N ASP A 221 11.31 6.87 7.02
CA ASP A 221 11.27 8.33 7.16
C ASP A 221 9.89 8.84 7.61
N ILE A 222 9.67 8.81 8.94
CA ILE A 222 8.47 9.32 9.58
C ILE A 222 8.50 10.86 9.76
N SER A 223 9.63 11.49 9.44
CA SER A 223 9.83 12.95 9.66
C SER A 223 8.85 13.83 8.87
N THR A 224 8.17 13.25 7.87
CA THR A 224 7.13 13.93 7.10
C THR A 224 5.76 13.97 7.79
N LEU A 225 5.58 13.20 8.87
CA LEU A 225 4.35 13.23 9.66
C LEU A 225 4.51 14.24 10.80
N PHE A 226 4.02 15.46 10.60
CA PHE A 226 4.04 16.54 11.60
C PHE A 226 3.15 16.30 12.84
N ILE A 227 2.51 15.12 12.92
CA ILE A 227 1.65 14.71 14.02
C ILE A 227 2.42 13.71 14.88
N GLU A 228 2.48 13.93 16.18
CA GLU A 228 3.09 12.98 17.10
C GLU A 228 2.21 11.72 17.22
N PRO A 229 2.67 10.55 16.75
CA PRO A 229 1.96 9.31 16.96
C PRO A 229 2.07 8.88 18.43
N ILE A 230 1.06 8.16 18.93
CA ILE A 230 1.16 7.55 20.26
C ILE A 230 2.04 6.31 20.28
N GLN A 231 2.20 5.67 19.12
CA GLN A 231 3.01 4.46 19.00
C GLN A 231 3.54 4.30 17.57
N ILE A 232 4.78 3.83 17.48
CA ILE A 232 5.41 3.38 16.25
C ILE A 232 5.90 1.96 16.49
N MET A 233 5.51 1.04 15.62
CA MET A 233 5.83 -0.38 15.74
C MET A 233 6.50 -0.86 14.47
N ASP A 234 7.60 -1.63 14.62
CA ASP A 234 8.13 -2.41 13.51
C ASP A 234 7.14 -3.55 13.19
N THR A 235 6.61 -3.57 11.98
CA THR A 235 5.69 -4.63 11.54
C THR A 235 6.39 -5.98 11.36
N GLY A 236 7.73 -5.98 11.28
CA GLY A 236 8.53 -7.13 10.86
C GLY A 236 8.46 -7.42 9.36
N ALA A 237 7.69 -6.64 8.60
CA ALA A 237 7.70 -6.67 7.15
C ALA A 237 8.82 -5.79 6.60
N VAL A 238 9.42 -6.24 5.52
CA VAL A 238 10.41 -5.45 4.77
C VAL A 238 9.90 -5.23 3.37
N PHE A 239 9.83 -3.99 2.95
CA PHE A 239 9.60 -3.66 1.55
C PHE A 239 10.83 -4.08 0.75
N VAL A 240 10.61 -4.94 -0.23
CA VAL A 240 11.67 -5.50 -1.08
C VAL A 240 11.32 -5.34 -2.54
N CYS A 241 12.32 -5.29 -3.40
CA CYS A 241 12.13 -5.23 -4.83
C CYS A 241 13.17 -6.03 -5.60
N LYS A 242 12.81 -6.38 -6.84
CA LYS A 242 13.72 -6.90 -7.86
C LYS A 242 13.52 -6.09 -9.14
N LYS A 243 14.60 -5.53 -9.65
CA LYS A 243 14.60 -4.65 -10.82
C LYS A 243 14.89 -5.45 -12.09
N TYR A 244 14.17 -5.17 -13.16
CA TYR A 244 14.35 -5.75 -14.49
C TYR A 244 14.70 -4.70 -15.54
N SER A 245 14.54 -3.40 -15.19
CA SER A 245 14.95 -2.27 -16.02
C SER A 245 16.02 -1.44 -15.31
N SER A 246 16.94 -0.88 -16.05
CA SER A 246 17.93 0.09 -15.55
C SER A 246 17.39 1.52 -15.48
N ASP A 247 16.28 1.81 -16.18
CA ASP A 247 15.72 3.15 -16.31
C ASP A 247 14.61 3.39 -15.28
N LEU A 248 14.95 3.16 -14.01
CA LEU A 248 14.04 3.29 -12.87
C LEU A 248 14.45 4.49 -12.01
N PRO A 249 13.46 5.18 -11.41
CA PRO A 249 13.72 6.14 -10.36
C PRO A 249 14.32 5.47 -9.12
N ASP A 250 14.81 6.29 -8.17
CA ASP A 250 15.24 5.78 -6.88
C ASP A 250 14.03 5.22 -6.11
N LEU A 251 14.03 3.90 -5.92
CA LEU A 251 12.93 3.20 -5.23
C LEU A 251 12.83 3.52 -3.73
N LYS A 252 13.81 4.21 -3.14
CA LYS A 252 13.71 4.75 -1.78
C LYS A 252 12.72 5.92 -1.68
N ARG A 253 12.41 6.56 -2.81
CA ARG A 253 11.41 7.62 -2.90
C ARG A 253 10.01 7.10 -3.25
N TRP A 254 9.64 5.95 -2.76
CA TRP A 254 8.33 5.37 -3.03
C TRP A 254 7.34 5.77 -1.93
N TRP A 255 6.22 6.33 -2.33
CA TRP A 255 5.07 6.55 -1.45
C TRP A 255 4.27 5.27 -1.31
N ILE A 256 4.26 4.70 -0.10
CA ILE A 256 3.57 3.44 0.21
C ILE A 256 2.45 3.71 1.21
N THR A 257 1.33 3.04 0.98
CA THR A 257 0.19 2.95 1.90
C THR A 257 -0.14 1.48 2.20
N MET A 258 -1.03 1.24 3.16
CA MET A 258 -1.52 -0.13 3.44
C MET A 258 -2.23 -0.74 2.22
N GLY A 259 -2.87 0.08 1.37
CA GLY A 259 -3.53 -0.35 0.15
C GLY A 259 -2.60 -0.90 -0.92
N ASP A 260 -1.31 -0.60 -0.84
CA ASP A 260 -0.31 -1.14 -1.76
C ASP A 260 0.04 -2.60 -1.47
N THR A 261 -0.56 -3.19 -0.44
CA THR A 261 -0.39 -4.60 -0.05
C THR A 261 -1.68 -5.39 -0.20
N GLU A 262 -1.60 -6.71 -0.28
CA GLU A 262 -2.79 -7.58 -0.33
C GLU A 262 -3.13 -8.20 1.04
N PHE A 263 -2.37 -7.89 2.07
CA PHE A 263 -2.43 -8.59 3.36
C PHE A 263 -3.43 -8.02 4.38
N LEU A 264 -4.21 -6.99 4.05
CA LEU A 264 -5.06 -6.31 5.03
C LEU A 264 -6.53 -6.34 4.65
#